data_2b9958bfc985bb3423d17aa4f26905c3
#
_entry.id   2b9958bfc985bb3423d17aa4f26905c3
#
_cell.length_a   1.000
_cell.length_b   1.000
_cell.length_c   1.000
_cell.angle_alpha   90.00
_cell.angle_beta   90.00
_cell.angle_gamma   90.00
#
_symmetry.space_group_name_H-M   'P 1'
#
loop_
_entity.id
_entity.type
_entity.pdbx_description
1 polymer ?
#
loop_
_entity_poly.entity_id
_entity_poly.type
_entity_poly.pdbx_seq_one_letter_code
_entity_poly.pdbx_strand_id
1 'polypeptide(L)'
;MPALYSVASENLILRTVLTTLQQEIFRRGYYWEKKFHKKCIACDKEYQHDVDICDDCGSPELKDPDPNDLVYPKWLINQRNSMDQTFMDVLRELEYDLNVVDDAFLILVKEYYVEPETNEIVFYRIKEMIRGDPIFMRIVSDKRGVRGGRYKVCPIHRDVVRSFIDDDKVCETCGHELLDVHHVNTGGSGKTQYYVEGEVAHVSKYHPGKLYGRSPVSTLWRQAMTLTAMDNYMYTAYSKRRTPKGLISVTTDNLESMKSFFKTMDEKLERDPHYIPKIGIESNTGRGGVNWVKFMDTLEEMQYITVRDEIRQRIASFYGVSNVFMMDTGKSGGLNNEGM
;
A
#
# COMPACT_ATOMS: atom_id res chain seq x y z
N MET A 1 -1.83 -10.71 1.49
CA MET A 1 -1.79 -9.28 1.82
C MET A 1 -0.75 -8.91 2.90
N PRO A 2 -0.64 -9.51 4.10
CA PRO A 2 0.38 -9.11 5.08
C PRO A 2 1.80 -9.05 4.53
N ALA A 3 2.22 -10.04 3.73
CA ALA A 3 3.55 -10.07 3.12
C ALA A 3 3.81 -8.88 2.16
N LEU A 4 2.78 -8.34 1.51
CA LEU A 4 2.92 -7.17 0.63
C LEU A 4 3.21 -5.90 1.44
N TYR A 5 2.55 -5.74 2.58
CA TYR A 5 2.81 -4.63 3.51
C TYR A 5 4.20 -4.74 4.15
N SER A 6 4.63 -5.96 4.54
CA SER A 6 5.97 -6.20 5.06
C SER A 6 7.03 -5.79 4.02
N VAL A 7 6.93 -6.25 2.78
CA VAL A 7 7.86 -5.87 1.70
C VAL A 7 7.84 -4.37 1.44
N ALA A 8 6.65 -3.73 1.40
CA ALA A 8 6.52 -2.30 1.18
C ALA A 8 7.16 -1.46 2.30
N SER A 9 7.12 -1.94 3.56
CA SER A 9 7.67 -1.24 4.71
C SER A 9 9.15 -1.51 4.95
N GLU A 10 9.62 -2.73 4.66
CA GLU A 10 11.00 -3.17 4.94
C GLU A 10 11.96 -2.82 3.80
N ASN A 11 11.50 -2.80 2.55
CA ASN A 11 12.33 -2.43 1.42
C ASN A 11 12.52 -0.90 1.36
N LEU A 12 13.73 -0.43 1.62
CA LEU A 12 14.06 0.99 1.73
C LEU A 12 13.65 1.78 0.47
N ILE A 13 13.96 1.27 -0.71
CA ILE A 13 13.69 1.97 -1.98
C ILE A 13 12.18 2.06 -2.24
N LEU A 14 11.47 0.95 -2.08
CA LEU A 14 10.02 0.93 -2.26
C LEU A 14 9.32 1.86 -1.26
N ARG A 15 9.71 1.81 0.01
CA ARG A 15 9.20 2.70 1.04
C ARG A 15 9.46 4.17 0.71
N THR A 16 10.67 4.51 0.24
CA THR A 16 10.99 5.88 -0.15
C THR A 16 10.11 6.36 -1.29
N VAL A 17 9.92 5.55 -2.33
CA VAL A 17 9.04 5.88 -3.48
C VAL A 17 7.61 6.11 -3.02
N LEU A 18 7.05 5.22 -2.21
CA LEU A 18 5.68 5.34 -1.68
C LEU A 18 5.51 6.59 -0.81
N THR A 19 6.48 6.87 0.06
CA THR A 19 6.46 8.07 0.91
C THR A 19 6.55 9.36 0.09
N THR A 20 7.42 9.39 -0.93
CA THR A 20 7.56 10.54 -1.82
C THR A 20 6.26 10.79 -2.58
N LEU A 21 5.66 9.75 -3.15
CA LEU A 21 4.39 9.83 -3.85
C LEU A 21 3.29 10.39 -2.95
N GLN A 22 3.17 9.86 -1.74
CA GLN A 22 2.19 10.33 -0.75
C GLN A 22 2.42 11.81 -0.39
N GLN A 23 3.67 12.23 -0.17
CA GLN A 23 3.99 13.62 0.13
C GLN A 23 3.61 14.55 -1.02
N GLU A 24 3.87 14.18 -2.26
CA GLU A 24 3.53 15.01 -3.42
C GLU A 24 2.02 15.10 -3.65
N ILE A 25 1.28 14.00 -3.50
CA ILE A 25 -0.20 13.98 -3.64
C ILE A 25 -0.83 14.93 -2.60
N PHE A 26 -0.38 14.85 -1.35
CA PHE A 26 -1.01 15.61 -0.25
C PHE A 26 -0.33 16.94 0.06
N ARG A 27 0.66 17.36 -0.71
CA ARG A 27 1.44 18.58 -0.49
C ARG A 27 0.60 19.85 -0.41
N ARG A 28 -0.44 19.94 -1.24
CA ARG A 28 -1.31 21.13 -1.32
C ARG A 28 -2.54 21.05 -0.43
N GLY A 29 -2.75 19.91 0.25
CA GLY A 29 -3.98 19.66 1.00
C GLY A 29 -5.21 19.56 0.09
N TYR A 30 -6.35 20.01 0.59
CA TYR A 30 -7.61 20.07 -0.15
C TYR A 30 -8.18 21.49 -0.09
N TYR A 31 -9.00 21.82 -1.06
CA TYR A 31 -9.75 23.07 -1.12
C TYR A 31 -11.19 22.79 -1.56
N TRP A 32 -12.06 23.75 -1.23
CA TRP A 32 -13.46 23.68 -1.61
C TRP A 32 -13.67 24.49 -2.88
N GLU A 33 -14.31 23.90 -3.86
CA GLU A 33 -14.66 24.53 -5.11
C GLU A 33 -16.17 24.44 -5.32
N LYS A 34 -16.78 25.49 -5.91
CA LYS A 34 -18.19 25.46 -6.27
C LYS A 34 -18.37 24.47 -7.42
N LYS A 35 -19.30 23.51 -7.26
CA LYS A 35 -19.65 22.55 -8.32
C LYS A 35 -20.27 23.25 -9.53
N PHE A 36 -21.04 24.32 -9.30
CA PHE A 36 -21.67 25.15 -10.32
C PHE A 36 -21.79 26.59 -9.82
N HIS A 37 -21.90 27.55 -10.75
CA HIS A 37 -22.21 28.95 -10.44
C HIS A 37 -23.71 29.19 -10.36
N LYS A 38 -24.47 28.65 -11.31
CA LYS A 38 -25.92 28.71 -11.36
C LYS A 38 -26.50 27.34 -11.68
N LYS A 39 -27.67 27.03 -11.13
CA LYS A 39 -28.41 25.81 -11.42
C LYS A 39 -29.86 26.17 -11.74
N CYS A 40 -30.39 25.70 -12.89
CA CYS A 40 -31.75 25.86 -13.25
C CYS A 40 -32.70 25.06 -12.34
N ILE A 41 -33.74 25.68 -11.80
CA ILE A 41 -34.70 25.01 -10.92
C ILE A 41 -35.65 24.12 -11.73
N ALA A 42 -35.93 24.47 -12.99
CA ALA A 42 -36.90 23.76 -13.81
C ALA A 42 -36.36 22.48 -14.46
N CYS A 43 -35.07 22.44 -14.90
CA CYS A 43 -34.49 21.31 -15.59
C CYS A 43 -33.20 20.78 -14.98
N ASP A 44 -32.81 21.31 -13.81
CA ASP A 44 -31.58 20.88 -13.05
C ASP A 44 -30.26 21.08 -13.78
N LYS A 45 -30.22 21.80 -14.91
CA LYS A 45 -28.97 22.06 -15.63
C LYS A 45 -28.03 22.95 -14.82
N GLU A 46 -26.78 22.54 -14.72
CA GLU A 46 -25.70 23.23 -13.96
C GLU A 46 -24.84 24.06 -14.92
N TYR A 47 -24.55 25.31 -14.55
CA TYR A 47 -23.71 26.24 -15.29
C TYR A 47 -22.46 26.59 -14.50
N GLN A 48 -21.30 26.60 -15.19
CA GLN A 48 -20.02 26.98 -14.62
C GLN A 48 -19.73 28.48 -14.66
N HIS A 49 -20.64 29.27 -15.21
CA HIS A 49 -20.58 30.73 -15.33
C HIS A 49 -21.93 31.34 -15.01
N ASP A 50 -21.96 32.65 -14.78
CA ASP A 50 -23.22 33.37 -14.56
C ASP A 50 -24.02 33.40 -15.84
N VAL A 51 -25.30 33.02 -15.73
CA VAL A 51 -26.32 33.08 -16.78
C VAL A 51 -27.58 33.63 -16.19
N ASP A 52 -28.36 34.36 -17.00
CA ASP A 52 -29.63 34.97 -16.57
C ASP A 52 -30.83 34.11 -16.96
N ILE A 53 -30.71 33.28 -17.99
CA ILE A 53 -31.77 32.43 -18.52
C ILE A 53 -31.19 31.08 -18.86
N CYS A 54 -31.94 30.01 -18.60
CA CYS A 54 -31.56 28.65 -18.94
C CYS A 54 -31.61 28.41 -20.44
N ASP A 55 -30.52 28.00 -21.06
CA ASP A 55 -30.42 27.75 -22.51
C ASP A 55 -31.24 26.53 -22.96
N ASP A 56 -31.55 25.57 -22.07
CA ASP A 56 -32.29 24.36 -22.41
C ASP A 56 -33.82 24.54 -22.33
N CYS A 57 -34.31 25.17 -21.26
CA CYS A 57 -35.76 25.29 -21.01
C CYS A 57 -36.25 26.71 -21.06
N GLY A 58 -35.40 27.72 -21.25
CA GLY A 58 -35.75 29.14 -21.30
C GLY A 58 -36.23 29.71 -19.96
N SER A 59 -36.11 28.98 -18.86
CA SER A 59 -36.55 29.47 -17.55
C SER A 59 -35.58 30.52 -16.99
N PRO A 60 -36.07 31.63 -16.43
CA PRO A 60 -35.27 32.61 -15.73
C PRO A 60 -34.99 32.20 -14.27
N GLU A 61 -35.59 31.10 -13.80
CA GLU A 61 -35.47 30.66 -12.42
C GLU A 61 -34.16 29.88 -12.21
N LEU A 62 -33.12 30.60 -11.84
CA LEU A 62 -31.79 30.08 -11.56
C LEU A 62 -31.45 30.30 -10.09
N LYS A 63 -30.82 29.31 -9.45
CA LYS A 63 -30.36 29.40 -8.05
C LYS A 63 -28.86 29.33 -7.95
N ASP A 64 -28.30 30.06 -6.99
CA ASP A 64 -26.92 29.93 -6.53
C ASP A 64 -26.73 28.67 -5.68
N PRO A 65 -25.50 28.12 -5.55
CA PRO A 65 -25.20 27.11 -4.57
C PRO A 65 -25.52 27.60 -3.15
N ASP A 66 -26.24 26.79 -2.37
CA ASP A 66 -26.55 27.15 -0.98
C ASP A 66 -25.26 27.02 -0.11
N PRO A 67 -24.83 28.10 0.56
CA PRO A 67 -23.72 28.07 1.49
C PRO A 67 -23.92 27.05 2.63
N ASN A 68 -25.15 26.77 3.01
CA ASN A 68 -25.49 25.83 4.08
C ASN A 68 -25.14 24.38 3.72
N ASP A 69 -25.13 24.03 2.43
CA ASP A 69 -24.74 22.70 1.96
C ASP A 69 -23.30 22.33 2.35
N LEU A 70 -22.44 23.33 2.63
CA LEU A 70 -21.05 23.12 3.05
C LEU A 70 -20.87 22.95 4.56
N VAL A 71 -21.86 23.28 5.38
CA VAL A 71 -21.71 23.27 6.84
C VAL A 71 -21.41 21.86 7.35
N TYR A 72 -22.22 20.88 6.95
CA TYR A 72 -22.07 19.50 7.36
C TYR A 72 -20.80 18.83 6.77
N PRO A 73 -20.47 18.91 5.48
CA PRO A 73 -19.23 18.38 4.95
C PRO A 73 -17.98 18.98 5.60
N LYS A 74 -17.95 20.30 5.85
CA LYS A 74 -16.85 20.94 6.55
C LYS A 74 -16.71 20.45 7.98
N TRP A 75 -17.81 20.30 8.70
CA TRP A 75 -17.79 19.72 10.03
C TRP A 75 -17.23 18.29 10.00
N LEU A 76 -17.73 17.43 9.10
CA LEU A 76 -17.30 16.03 8.98
C LEU A 76 -15.81 15.88 8.66
N ILE A 77 -15.25 16.74 7.82
CA ILE A 77 -13.84 16.68 7.40
C ILE A 77 -12.91 17.26 8.48
N ASN A 78 -13.38 18.29 9.21
CA ASN A 78 -12.56 18.96 10.21
C ASN A 78 -12.54 18.26 11.58
N GLN A 79 -13.49 17.37 11.84
CA GLN A 79 -13.48 16.60 13.08
C GLN A 79 -12.46 15.46 13.02
N ARG A 80 -12.01 15.01 14.21
CA ARG A 80 -11.26 13.77 14.34
C ARG A 80 -12.21 12.59 14.48
N ASN A 81 -11.82 11.47 13.90
CA ASN A 81 -12.56 10.22 14.09
C ASN A 81 -12.28 9.58 15.46
N SER A 82 -12.95 8.47 15.78
CA SER A 82 -12.78 7.73 17.04
C SER A 82 -11.36 7.17 17.26
N MET A 83 -10.52 7.15 16.22
CA MET A 83 -9.11 6.76 16.28
C MET A 83 -8.16 7.95 16.42
N ASP A 84 -8.70 9.14 16.70
CA ASP A 84 -7.96 10.43 16.82
C ASP A 84 -7.24 10.86 15.51
N GLN A 85 -7.74 10.41 14.36
CA GLN A 85 -7.19 10.72 13.04
C GLN A 85 -7.97 11.87 12.39
N THR A 86 -7.26 12.72 11.67
CA THR A 86 -7.86 13.71 10.77
C THR A 86 -8.28 13.04 9.46
N PHE A 87 -9.18 13.68 8.70
CA PHE A 87 -9.54 13.21 7.36
C PHE A 87 -8.32 13.04 6.43
N MET A 88 -7.34 13.94 6.55
CA MET A 88 -6.09 13.83 5.77
C MET A 88 -5.27 12.61 6.15
N ASP A 89 -5.27 12.20 7.42
CA ASP A 89 -4.57 10.99 7.85
C ASP A 89 -5.25 9.76 7.27
N VAL A 90 -6.58 9.71 7.30
CA VAL A 90 -7.37 8.63 6.67
C VAL A 90 -7.10 8.56 5.16
N LEU A 91 -7.07 9.70 4.45
CA LEU A 91 -6.76 9.72 3.02
C LEU A 91 -5.34 9.22 2.70
N ARG A 92 -4.35 9.58 3.53
CA ARG A 92 -2.97 9.06 3.39
C ARG A 92 -2.90 7.55 3.56
N GLU A 93 -3.63 7.00 4.53
CA GLU A 93 -3.70 5.56 4.73
C GLU A 93 -4.37 4.85 3.55
N LEU A 94 -5.47 5.40 3.02
CA LEU A 94 -6.15 4.86 1.84
C LEU A 94 -5.28 4.91 0.59
N GLU A 95 -4.54 6.01 0.39
CA GLU A 95 -3.59 6.14 -0.71
C GLU A 95 -2.47 5.12 -0.60
N TYR A 96 -1.93 4.91 0.59
CA TYR A 96 -0.92 3.88 0.84
C TYR A 96 -1.46 2.49 0.50
N ASP A 97 -2.69 2.16 0.92
CA ASP A 97 -3.34 0.89 0.60
C ASP A 97 -3.50 0.69 -0.91
N LEU A 98 -3.92 1.72 -1.64
CA LEU A 98 -4.02 1.69 -3.12
C LEU A 98 -2.67 1.40 -3.78
N ASN A 99 -1.58 1.95 -3.26
CA ASN A 99 -0.26 1.73 -3.82
C ASN A 99 0.40 0.42 -3.39
N VAL A 100 -0.06 -0.20 -2.31
CA VAL A 100 0.46 -1.49 -1.86
C VAL A 100 -0.37 -2.66 -2.40
N VAL A 101 -1.69 -2.62 -2.20
CA VAL A 101 -2.58 -3.75 -2.52
C VAL A 101 -3.59 -3.46 -3.63
N ASP A 102 -3.73 -2.20 -4.03
CA ASP A 102 -4.71 -1.70 -5.01
C ASP A 102 -6.18 -1.85 -4.56
N ASP A 103 -6.40 -1.98 -3.27
CA ASP A 103 -7.73 -1.99 -2.67
C ASP A 103 -7.72 -1.10 -1.43
N ALA A 104 -8.52 -0.06 -1.40
CA ALA A 104 -8.71 0.82 -0.26
C ALA A 104 -10.19 0.85 0.14
N PHE A 105 -10.45 0.81 1.44
CA PHE A 105 -11.79 0.78 2.00
C PHE A 105 -11.99 1.94 2.95
N LEU A 106 -12.86 2.88 2.58
CA LEU A 106 -13.30 3.96 3.46
C LEU A 106 -14.63 3.56 4.10
N ILE A 107 -14.65 3.39 5.40
CA ILE A 107 -15.84 3.08 6.17
C ILE A 107 -16.50 4.39 6.58
N LEU A 108 -17.76 4.53 6.19
CA LEU A 108 -18.65 5.63 6.55
C LEU A 108 -19.53 5.17 7.72
N VAL A 109 -19.19 5.56 8.93
CA VAL A 109 -19.96 5.21 10.11
C VAL A 109 -21.24 6.05 10.11
N LYS A 110 -22.38 5.38 9.87
CA LYS A 110 -23.70 6.03 9.79
C LYS A 110 -24.41 6.00 11.14
N GLU A 111 -25.04 7.10 11.45
CA GLU A 111 -26.02 7.24 12.53
C GLU A 111 -27.41 7.34 11.89
N TYR A 112 -28.30 6.41 12.23
CA TYR A 112 -29.64 6.32 11.68
C TYR A 112 -30.64 7.01 12.60
N TYR A 113 -31.49 7.86 12.04
CA TYR A 113 -32.56 8.53 12.76
C TYR A 113 -33.88 7.83 12.43
N VAL A 114 -34.50 7.31 13.48
CA VAL A 114 -35.73 6.55 13.41
C VAL A 114 -36.86 7.42 13.94
N GLU A 115 -37.99 7.50 13.21
CA GLU A 115 -39.15 8.21 13.66
C GLU A 115 -39.87 7.40 14.74
N PRO A 116 -40.13 7.98 15.94
CA PRO A 116 -40.68 7.26 17.08
C PRO A 116 -42.08 6.68 16.83
N GLU A 117 -42.90 7.34 16.00
CA GLU A 117 -44.31 6.96 15.75
C GLU A 117 -44.43 5.84 14.72
N THR A 118 -43.70 5.95 13.61
CA THR A 118 -43.76 5.00 12.49
C THR A 118 -42.70 3.90 12.59
N ASN A 119 -41.68 4.10 13.42
CA ASN A 119 -40.51 3.25 13.52
C ASN A 119 -39.78 3.08 12.18
N GLU A 120 -39.84 4.08 11.30
CA GLU A 120 -39.16 4.08 10.01
C GLU A 120 -37.84 4.86 10.08
N ILE A 121 -36.85 4.45 9.28
CA ILE A 121 -35.62 5.21 9.11
C ILE A 121 -35.89 6.39 8.20
N VAL A 122 -35.95 7.59 8.78
CA VAL A 122 -36.24 8.83 8.05
C VAL A 122 -35.01 9.32 7.28
N PHE A 123 -33.85 9.32 7.91
CA PHE A 123 -32.60 9.67 7.29
C PHE A 123 -31.41 9.08 8.07
N TYR A 124 -30.23 9.17 7.48
CA TYR A 124 -28.98 8.85 8.16
C TYR A 124 -27.97 9.99 7.99
N ARG A 125 -27.06 10.09 8.95
CA ARG A 125 -25.93 11.00 8.91
C ARG A 125 -24.64 10.23 9.02
N ILE A 126 -23.60 10.63 8.28
CA ILE A 126 -22.26 10.09 8.46
C ILE A 126 -21.65 10.73 9.70
N LYS A 127 -21.42 9.96 10.74
CA LYS A 127 -20.83 10.45 11.99
C LYS A 127 -19.33 10.64 11.87
N GLU A 128 -18.66 9.68 11.26
CA GLU A 128 -17.21 9.67 11.08
C GLU A 128 -16.78 8.82 9.89
N MET A 129 -15.54 9.03 9.45
CA MET A 129 -14.91 8.26 8.38
C MET A 129 -13.67 7.56 8.93
N ILE A 130 -13.54 6.26 8.66
CA ILE A 130 -12.46 5.41 9.17
C ILE A 130 -11.89 4.58 8.04
N ARG A 131 -10.58 4.33 8.06
CA ARG A 131 -9.95 3.37 7.15
C ARG A 131 -10.38 1.94 7.51
N GLY A 132 -10.84 1.18 6.52
CA GLY A 132 -11.01 -0.27 6.63
C GLY A 132 -9.73 -0.98 6.20
N ASP A 133 -9.10 -1.75 7.10
CA ASP A 133 -7.86 -2.46 6.78
C ASP A 133 -8.11 -3.53 5.69
N PRO A 134 -7.46 -3.42 4.50
CA PRO A 134 -7.64 -4.37 3.40
C PRO A 134 -7.28 -5.82 3.77
N ILE A 135 -6.46 -6.02 4.80
CA ILE A 135 -6.11 -7.35 5.30
C ILE A 135 -7.36 -8.08 5.79
N PHE A 136 -8.27 -7.37 6.43
CA PHE A 136 -9.46 -7.93 7.06
C PHE A 136 -10.76 -7.64 6.31
N MET A 137 -10.78 -6.61 5.48
CA MET A 137 -11.96 -6.28 4.68
C MET A 137 -12.18 -7.30 3.56
N ARG A 138 -13.43 -7.72 3.38
CA ARG A 138 -13.85 -8.64 2.32
C ARG A 138 -15.11 -8.13 1.66
N ILE A 139 -15.15 -8.26 0.34
CA ILE A 139 -16.34 -7.99 -0.46
C ILE A 139 -17.23 -9.24 -0.42
N VAL A 140 -18.47 -9.06 -0.04
CA VAL A 140 -19.48 -10.12 -0.10
C VAL A 140 -20.04 -10.17 -1.51
N SER A 141 -20.03 -11.34 -2.12
CA SER A 141 -20.61 -11.56 -3.44
C SER A 141 -21.36 -12.88 -3.51
N ASP A 142 -22.34 -12.92 -4.41
CA ASP A 142 -23.04 -14.14 -4.77
C ASP A 142 -22.16 -15.09 -5.62
N LYS A 143 -22.72 -16.23 -6.02
CA LYS A 143 -22.02 -17.21 -6.88
C LYS A 143 -21.71 -16.67 -8.29
N ARG A 144 -22.36 -15.59 -8.72
CA ARG A 144 -22.18 -14.95 -10.03
C ARG A 144 -21.15 -13.83 -9.97
N GLY A 145 -20.65 -13.48 -8.77
CA GLY A 145 -19.72 -12.37 -8.55
C GLY A 145 -20.39 -11.01 -8.40
N VAL A 146 -21.72 -10.97 -8.24
CA VAL A 146 -22.46 -9.73 -7.95
C VAL A 146 -22.32 -9.42 -6.46
N ARG A 147 -22.08 -8.16 -6.11
CA ARG A 147 -21.96 -7.73 -4.71
C ARG A 147 -23.29 -7.90 -3.99
N GLY A 148 -23.24 -8.30 -2.71
CA GLY A 148 -24.41 -8.61 -1.91
C GLY A 148 -24.94 -10.04 -2.13
N GLY A 149 -26.22 -10.25 -1.83
CA GLY A 149 -26.94 -11.49 -2.13
C GLY A 149 -26.55 -12.72 -1.31
N ARG A 150 -25.84 -12.56 -0.18
CA ARG A 150 -25.40 -13.67 0.66
C ARG A 150 -25.83 -13.55 2.10
N TYR A 151 -25.76 -12.36 2.65
CA TYR A 151 -26.15 -12.06 4.03
C TYR A 151 -27.01 -10.81 4.06
N LYS A 152 -27.91 -10.73 5.04
CA LYS A 152 -28.69 -9.56 5.38
C LYS A 152 -28.40 -9.15 6.82
N VAL A 153 -28.39 -7.86 7.11
CA VAL A 153 -28.15 -7.32 8.45
C VAL A 153 -29.11 -6.17 8.75
N CYS A 154 -29.50 -6.07 10.00
CA CYS A 154 -30.23 -4.88 10.47
C CYS A 154 -29.27 -3.68 10.53
N PRO A 155 -29.60 -2.55 9.91
CA PRO A 155 -28.73 -1.36 9.94
C PRO A 155 -28.59 -0.74 11.33
N ILE A 156 -29.55 -0.98 12.24
CA ILE A 156 -29.55 -0.50 13.62
C ILE A 156 -28.93 -1.54 14.56
N HIS A 157 -29.41 -2.77 14.53
CA HIS A 157 -28.93 -3.88 15.34
C HIS A 157 -27.95 -4.73 14.53
N ARG A 158 -26.68 -4.33 14.51
CA ARG A 158 -25.61 -4.90 13.67
C ARG A 158 -25.27 -6.36 13.95
N ASP A 159 -25.66 -6.88 15.07
CA ASP A 159 -25.49 -8.27 15.48
C ASP A 159 -26.57 -9.21 14.93
N VAL A 160 -27.68 -8.68 14.43
CA VAL A 160 -28.74 -9.45 13.79
C VAL A 160 -28.40 -9.70 12.33
N VAL A 161 -27.83 -10.87 12.02
CA VAL A 161 -27.45 -11.28 10.67
C VAL A 161 -28.23 -12.51 10.27
N ARG A 162 -28.80 -12.50 9.07
CA ARG A 162 -29.54 -13.61 8.48
C ARG A 162 -28.90 -14.04 7.15
N SER A 163 -29.04 -15.31 6.81
CA SER A 163 -28.70 -15.78 5.47
C SER A 163 -29.68 -15.20 4.43
N PHE A 164 -29.21 -14.93 3.24
CA PHE A 164 -30.06 -14.43 2.15
C PHE A 164 -31.18 -15.41 1.75
N ILE A 165 -31.01 -16.69 2.07
CA ILE A 165 -31.97 -17.78 1.77
C ILE A 165 -33.11 -17.77 2.77
N ASP A 166 -32.93 -17.25 3.98
CA ASP A 166 -33.95 -17.17 4.99
C ASP A 166 -35.06 -16.21 4.55
N ASP A 167 -36.31 -16.59 4.72
CA ASP A 167 -37.48 -15.77 4.34
C ASP A 167 -37.67 -14.55 5.26
N ASP A 168 -36.96 -14.51 6.37
CA ASP A 168 -37.01 -13.39 7.31
C ASP A 168 -36.38 -12.13 6.70
N LYS A 169 -37.26 -11.20 6.34
CA LYS A 169 -36.85 -9.91 5.76
C LYS A 169 -36.77 -8.80 6.79
N VAL A 170 -37.24 -9.04 8.00
CA VAL A 170 -37.46 -8.03 9.04
C VAL A 170 -36.64 -8.38 10.29
N CYS A 171 -36.11 -7.37 10.95
CA CYS A 171 -35.41 -7.53 12.21
C CYS A 171 -36.41 -7.87 13.34
N GLU A 172 -36.20 -8.94 14.07
CA GLU A 172 -37.06 -9.37 15.20
C GLU A 172 -37.11 -8.34 16.35
N THR A 173 -36.05 -7.52 16.49
CA THR A 173 -35.90 -6.58 17.59
C THR A 173 -36.57 -5.23 17.32
N CYS A 174 -36.46 -4.71 16.09
CA CYS A 174 -36.94 -3.37 15.75
C CYS A 174 -37.93 -3.32 14.60
N GLY A 175 -38.20 -4.46 13.93
CA GLY A 175 -39.16 -4.52 12.83
C GLY A 175 -38.67 -3.91 11.51
N HIS A 176 -37.45 -3.35 11.44
CA HIS A 176 -36.92 -2.77 10.22
C HIS A 176 -36.51 -3.85 9.21
N GLU A 177 -36.55 -3.48 7.93
CA GLU A 177 -36.12 -4.33 6.85
C GLU A 177 -34.60 -4.63 6.97
N LEU A 178 -34.22 -5.89 6.75
CA LEU A 178 -32.83 -6.31 6.71
C LEU A 178 -32.20 -5.95 5.36
N LEU A 179 -31.10 -5.21 5.39
CA LEU A 179 -30.39 -4.74 4.20
C LEU A 179 -29.30 -5.72 3.79
N ASP A 180 -29.01 -5.77 2.49
CA ASP A 180 -27.94 -6.61 1.94
C ASP A 180 -26.55 -6.19 2.41
N VAL A 181 -25.76 -7.18 2.82
CA VAL A 181 -24.38 -6.99 3.23
C VAL A 181 -23.48 -6.97 1.99
N HIS A 182 -22.78 -5.88 1.78
CA HIS A 182 -21.83 -5.71 0.68
C HIS A 182 -20.39 -5.94 1.11
N HIS A 183 -20.04 -5.63 2.36
CA HIS A 183 -18.68 -5.78 2.89
C HIS A 183 -18.71 -6.39 4.28
N VAL A 184 -17.63 -7.10 4.62
CA VAL A 184 -17.43 -7.73 5.92
C VAL A 184 -16.02 -7.44 6.40
N ASN A 185 -15.87 -7.05 7.67
CA ASN A 185 -14.59 -6.98 8.35
C ASN A 185 -14.46 -8.20 9.27
N THR A 186 -13.45 -9.03 9.01
CA THR A 186 -13.20 -10.30 9.73
C THR A 186 -12.10 -10.19 10.77
N GLY A 187 -11.53 -9.00 10.97
CA GLY A 187 -10.37 -8.78 11.83
C GLY A 187 -10.67 -8.08 13.15
N GLY A 188 -9.66 -8.04 14.00
CA GLY A 188 -9.60 -7.22 15.20
C GLY A 188 -10.15 -7.89 16.46
N SER A 189 -11.35 -7.59 16.87
CA SER A 189 -11.91 -7.98 18.18
C SER A 189 -12.55 -9.36 18.26
N GLY A 190 -12.34 -10.21 17.26
CA GLY A 190 -12.98 -11.56 17.19
C GLY A 190 -14.46 -11.51 16.80
N LYS A 191 -15.06 -10.34 16.63
CA LYS A 191 -16.42 -10.17 16.10
C LYS A 191 -16.36 -9.72 14.66
N THR A 192 -17.05 -10.42 13.79
CA THR A 192 -17.26 -10.03 12.40
C THR A 192 -18.19 -8.83 12.34
N GLN A 193 -17.79 -7.79 11.61
CA GLN A 193 -18.61 -6.61 11.37
C GLN A 193 -19.16 -6.65 9.95
N TYR A 194 -20.44 -6.37 9.79
CA TYR A 194 -21.16 -6.43 8.52
C TYR A 194 -21.55 -5.01 8.09
N TYR A 195 -21.28 -4.67 6.83
CA TYR A 195 -21.57 -3.38 6.26
C TYR A 195 -22.53 -3.50 5.09
N VAL A 196 -23.56 -2.69 5.12
CA VAL A 196 -24.57 -2.63 4.05
C VAL A 196 -24.08 -1.73 2.91
N GLU A 197 -24.86 -1.67 1.84
CA GLU A 197 -24.62 -0.77 0.72
C GLU A 197 -24.48 0.70 1.17
N GLY A 198 -23.47 1.39 0.62
CA GLY A 198 -23.20 2.80 0.93
C GLY A 198 -22.56 3.06 2.30
N GLU A 199 -22.17 2.04 3.06
CA GLU A 199 -21.38 2.19 4.30
C GLU A 199 -19.89 2.04 4.10
N VAL A 200 -19.48 1.42 2.99
CA VAL A 200 -18.08 1.28 2.63
C VAL A 200 -17.88 1.75 1.21
N ALA A 201 -17.05 2.76 1.02
CA ALA A 201 -16.54 3.13 -0.28
C ALA A 201 -15.28 2.31 -0.56
N HIS A 202 -15.38 1.36 -1.48
CA HIS A 202 -14.26 0.57 -1.98
C HIS A 202 -13.68 1.25 -3.22
N VAL A 203 -12.41 1.59 -3.15
CA VAL A 203 -11.65 2.21 -4.23
C VAL A 203 -10.55 1.27 -4.69
N SER A 204 -10.47 1.04 -5.99
CA SER A 204 -9.39 0.29 -6.63
C SER A 204 -9.16 0.84 -8.04
N LYS A 205 -7.98 0.61 -8.62
CA LYS A 205 -7.74 0.91 -10.02
C LYS A 205 -8.59 -0.02 -10.90
N TYR A 206 -8.98 0.48 -12.06
CA TYR A 206 -9.83 -0.30 -12.98
C TYR A 206 -9.20 -1.64 -13.34
N HIS A 207 -9.94 -2.72 -13.04
CA HIS A 207 -9.53 -4.08 -13.35
C HIS A 207 -10.73 -4.89 -13.88
N PRO A 208 -10.84 -5.07 -15.21
CA PRO A 208 -12.01 -5.70 -15.81
C PRO A 208 -12.21 -7.12 -15.27
N GLY A 209 -13.45 -7.44 -14.90
CA GLY A 209 -13.87 -8.78 -14.49
C GLY A 209 -13.40 -9.23 -13.10
N LYS A 210 -12.89 -8.32 -12.24
CA LYS A 210 -12.47 -8.66 -10.86
C LYS A 210 -13.11 -7.74 -9.83
N LEU A 211 -13.40 -8.32 -8.65
CA LEU A 211 -13.93 -7.59 -7.50
C LEU A 211 -12.84 -6.78 -6.77
N TYR A 212 -11.60 -7.29 -6.79
CA TYR A 212 -10.44 -6.70 -6.14
C TYR A 212 -9.44 -6.17 -7.15
N GLY A 213 -8.70 -5.17 -6.76
CA GLY A 213 -7.59 -4.63 -7.50
C GLY A 213 -6.43 -5.61 -7.67
N ARG A 214 -5.41 -5.20 -8.41
CA ARG A 214 -4.17 -5.95 -8.60
C ARG A 214 -3.02 -5.21 -7.94
N SER A 215 -2.48 -5.78 -6.86
CA SER A 215 -1.40 -5.18 -6.09
C SER A 215 -0.22 -4.70 -6.96
N PRO A 216 0.15 -3.41 -6.91
CA PRO A 216 1.35 -2.88 -7.53
C PRO A 216 2.63 -3.53 -6.97
N VAL A 217 2.68 -3.71 -5.65
CA VAL A 217 3.81 -4.37 -4.98
C VAL A 217 3.96 -5.83 -5.41
N SER A 218 2.86 -6.54 -5.67
CA SER A 218 2.90 -7.89 -6.24
C SER A 218 3.57 -7.91 -7.61
N THR A 219 3.36 -6.89 -8.44
CA THR A 219 4.01 -6.75 -9.74
C THR A 219 5.51 -6.50 -9.59
N LEU A 220 5.90 -5.72 -8.58
CA LEU A 220 7.29 -5.37 -8.27
C LEU A 220 7.99 -6.37 -7.33
N TRP A 221 7.31 -7.47 -6.96
CA TRP A 221 7.79 -8.41 -5.94
C TRP A 221 9.23 -8.87 -6.18
N ARG A 222 9.53 -9.30 -7.41
CA ARG A 222 10.87 -9.80 -7.74
C ARG A 222 11.94 -8.72 -7.59
N GLN A 223 11.67 -7.51 -8.07
CA GLN A 223 12.58 -6.36 -7.96
C GLN A 223 12.83 -5.99 -6.50
N ALA A 224 11.78 -5.90 -5.70
CA ALA A 224 11.89 -5.61 -4.27
C ALA A 224 12.68 -6.70 -3.53
N MET A 225 12.41 -7.98 -3.79
CA MET A 225 13.14 -9.10 -3.16
C MET A 225 14.60 -9.15 -3.60
N THR A 226 14.90 -8.82 -4.86
CA THR A 226 16.29 -8.74 -5.35
C THR A 226 17.06 -7.66 -4.60
N LEU A 227 16.47 -6.46 -4.43
CA LEU A 227 17.11 -5.39 -3.64
C LEU A 227 17.34 -5.81 -2.19
N THR A 228 16.34 -6.42 -1.54
CA THR A 228 16.48 -6.92 -0.17
C THR A 228 17.59 -7.96 -0.07
N ALA A 229 17.69 -8.88 -1.04
CA ALA A 229 18.77 -9.86 -1.09
C ALA A 229 20.14 -9.21 -1.29
N MET A 230 20.23 -8.19 -2.16
CA MET A 230 21.46 -7.42 -2.37
C MET A 230 21.90 -6.68 -1.10
N ASP A 231 20.97 -6.02 -0.42
CA ASP A 231 21.25 -5.28 0.82
C ASP A 231 21.67 -6.27 1.94
N ASN A 232 21.02 -7.43 2.06
CA ASN A 232 21.42 -8.49 3.00
C ASN A 232 22.79 -9.06 2.69
N TYR A 233 23.13 -9.26 1.42
CA TYR A 233 24.44 -9.70 1.01
C TYR A 233 25.51 -8.69 1.42
N MET A 234 25.28 -7.40 1.13
CA MET A 234 26.18 -6.31 1.54
C MET A 234 26.33 -6.24 3.06
N TYR A 235 25.22 -6.26 3.78
CA TYR A 235 25.24 -6.27 5.24
C TYR A 235 26.07 -7.45 5.79
N THR A 236 25.87 -8.65 5.26
CA THR A 236 26.60 -9.83 5.69
C THR A 236 28.09 -9.74 5.35
N ALA A 237 28.41 -9.22 4.14
CA ALA A 237 29.78 -9.04 3.70
C ALA A 237 30.55 -8.06 4.60
N TYR A 238 29.91 -6.97 5.03
CA TYR A 238 30.54 -5.97 5.90
C TYR A 238 30.51 -6.35 7.39
N SER A 239 29.40 -6.91 7.89
CA SER A 239 29.24 -7.18 9.31
C SER A 239 30.00 -8.43 9.75
N LYS A 240 29.91 -9.49 8.94
CA LYS A 240 30.54 -10.78 9.28
C LYS A 240 31.91 -10.99 8.67
N ARG A 241 32.30 -10.16 7.68
CA ARG A 241 33.56 -10.21 6.94
C ARG A 241 33.92 -11.61 6.38
N ARG A 242 32.91 -12.50 6.26
CA ARG A 242 33.04 -13.91 5.92
C ARG A 242 32.21 -14.29 4.70
N THR A 243 32.43 -13.62 3.59
CA THR A 243 31.97 -14.21 2.31
C THR A 243 33.08 -15.10 1.78
N PRO A 244 32.89 -16.43 1.68
CA PRO A 244 33.87 -17.31 1.07
C PRO A 244 33.99 -16.94 -0.41
N LYS A 245 35.03 -16.16 -0.73
CA LYS A 245 35.28 -15.69 -2.11
C LYS A 245 35.88 -16.80 -2.98
N GLY A 246 36.29 -17.90 -2.39
CA GLY A 246 36.89 -19.00 -3.10
C GLY A 246 37.36 -20.13 -2.18
N LEU A 247 37.93 -21.14 -2.76
CA LEU A 247 38.56 -22.28 -2.09
C LEU A 247 40.06 -22.23 -2.32
N ILE A 248 40.81 -22.34 -1.24
CA ILE A 248 42.25 -22.60 -1.33
C ILE A 248 42.45 -24.12 -1.39
N SER A 249 42.86 -24.61 -2.53
CA SER A 249 43.24 -26.01 -2.68
C SER A 249 44.76 -26.13 -2.51
N VAL A 250 45.17 -26.90 -1.54
CA VAL A 250 46.61 -27.15 -1.26
C VAL A 250 46.86 -28.62 -1.39
N THR A 251 47.86 -28.96 -2.21
CA THR A 251 48.36 -30.34 -2.32
C THR A 251 49.46 -30.52 -1.27
N THR A 252 49.24 -31.38 -0.30
CA THR A 252 50.21 -31.62 0.80
C THR A 252 50.26 -33.11 1.14
N ASP A 253 51.41 -33.54 1.59
CA ASP A 253 51.60 -34.91 2.08
C ASP A 253 51.22 -35.10 3.57
N ASN A 254 50.94 -33.98 4.28
CA ASN A 254 50.54 -33.99 5.69
C ASN A 254 49.26 -33.24 5.95
N LEU A 255 48.13 -33.97 5.97
CA LEU A 255 46.77 -33.42 6.12
C LEU A 255 46.49 -32.84 7.52
N GLU A 256 47.10 -33.40 8.58
CA GLU A 256 46.89 -32.95 9.97
C GLU A 256 47.55 -31.61 10.24
N SER A 257 48.74 -31.41 9.75
CA SER A 257 49.45 -30.14 9.84
C SER A 257 48.67 -29.00 9.12
N MET A 258 48.04 -29.33 8.00
CA MET A 258 47.21 -28.38 7.27
C MET A 258 45.89 -28.02 7.99
N LYS A 259 45.25 -29.00 8.62
CA LYS A 259 44.02 -28.71 9.41
C LYS A 259 44.33 -27.79 10.59
N SER A 260 45.43 -27.99 11.29
CA SER A 260 45.85 -27.13 12.40
C SER A 260 46.21 -25.73 11.91
N PHE A 261 46.83 -25.60 10.76
CA PHE A 261 47.12 -24.31 10.12
C PHE A 261 45.87 -23.55 9.75
N PHE A 262 44.90 -24.17 9.10
CA PHE A 262 43.62 -23.50 8.75
C PHE A 262 42.87 -23.07 9.99
N LYS A 263 42.82 -23.89 11.04
CA LYS A 263 42.17 -23.49 12.30
C LYS A 263 42.86 -22.26 12.91
N THR A 264 44.19 -22.21 12.94
CA THR A 264 44.93 -21.03 13.45
C THR A 264 44.73 -19.81 12.57
N MET A 265 44.58 -19.98 11.26
CA MET A 265 44.28 -18.90 10.31
C MET A 265 42.90 -18.34 10.55
N ASP A 266 41.90 -19.17 10.75
CA ASP A 266 40.53 -18.75 11.04
C ASP A 266 40.44 -17.95 12.35
N GLU A 267 41.12 -18.42 13.41
CA GLU A 267 41.18 -17.73 14.69
C GLU A 267 41.88 -16.36 14.59
N LYS A 268 42.92 -16.23 13.75
CA LYS A 268 43.59 -14.95 13.50
C LYS A 268 42.77 -14.01 12.66
N LEU A 269 42.05 -14.49 11.64
CA LEU A 269 41.12 -13.71 10.82
C LEU A 269 39.92 -13.23 11.62
N GLU A 270 39.51 -13.96 12.65
CA GLU A 270 38.44 -13.48 13.57
C GLU A 270 38.89 -12.29 14.40
N ARG A 271 40.17 -12.24 14.80
CA ARG A 271 40.74 -11.17 15.62
C ARG A 271 41.20 -9.97 14.81
N ASP A 272 41.80 -10.21 13.64
CA ASP A 272 42.28 -9.17 12.73
C ASP A 272 41.81 -9.46 11.29
N PRO A 273 40.78 -8.73 10.83
CA PRO A 273 40.25 -8.90 9.50
C PRO A 273 41.20 -8.52 8.36
N HIS A 274 42.26 -7.80 8.65
CA HIS A 274 43.30 -7.42 7.69
C HIS A 274 44.51 -8.39 7.71
N TYR A 275 44.44 -9.43 8.53
CA TYR A 275 45.50 -10.43 8.59
C TYR A 275 45.70 -11.11 7.23
N ILE A 276 46.89 -10.98 6.69
CA ILE A 276 47.31 -11.65 5.45
C ILE A 276 48.09 -12.89 5.82
N PRO A 277 47.52 -14.11 5.63
CA PRO A 277 48.26 -15.32 5.90
C PRO A 277 49.43 -15.47 4.92
N LYS A 278 50.61 -15.68 5.47
CA LYS A 278 51.82 -16.03 4.69
C LYS A 278 52.00 -17.52 4.79
N ILE A 279 51.93 -18.24 3.66
CA ILE A 279 52.10 -19.70 3.58
C ILE A 279 53.49 -19.95 3.03
N GLY A 280 54.31 -20.57 3.83
CA GLY A 280 55.56 -21.17 3.34
C GLY A 280 55.30 -22.62 2.91
N ILE A 281 55.58 -22.93 1.65
CA ILE A 281 55.42 -24.29 1.11
C ILE A 281 56.83 -24.88 0.94
N GLU A 282 57.18 -25.87 1.77
CA GLU A 282 58.35 -26.72 1.50
C GLU A 282 57.89 -27.85 0.57
N SER A 283 58.39 -27.85 -0.63
CA SER A 283 58.19 -28.95 -1.58
C SER A 283 59.43 -29.78 -1.73
N ASN A 284 59.46 -30.95 -1.15
CA ASN A 284 60.53 -31.92 -1.36
C ASN A 284 60.48 -32.61 -2.73
N THR A 285 59.37 -32.44 -3.49
CA THR A 285 59.15 -33.11 -4.76
C THR A 285 58.89 -32.21 -5.95
N GLY A 286 58.95 -30.89 -5.76
CA GLY A 286 58.72 -29.91 -6.84
C GLY A 286 57.30 -29.86 -7.40
N ARG A 287 56.34 -30.57 -6.82
CA ARG A 287 54.95 -30.70 -7.31
C ARG A 287 53.88 -30.11 -6.38
N GLY A 288 54.25 -29.44 -5.31
CA GLY A 288 53.33 -28.76 -4.43
C GLY A 288 52.86 -27.44 -5.04
N GLY A 289 51.57 -27.22 -5.07
CA GLY A 289 50.94 -25.97 -5.58
C GLY A 289 49.81 -25.53 -4.69
N VAL A 290 49.68 -24.21 -4.53
CA VAL A 290 48.47 -23.59 -3.94
C VAL A 290 47.63 -23.03 -5.08
N ASN A 291 46.46 -23.57 -5.24
CA ASN A 291 45.50 -23.07 -6.23
C ASN A 291 44.34 -22.36 -5.54
N TRP A 292 44.08 -21.17 -5.99
CA TRP A 292 42.89 -20.42 -5.58
C TRP A 292 41.78 -20.64 -6.59
N VAL A 293 40.67 -21.25 -6.14
CA VAL A 293 39.49 -21.44 -6.96
C VAL A 293 38.45 -20.38 -6.53
N LYS A 294 38.20 -19.41 -7.37
CA LYS A 294 37.22 -18.38 -7.13
C LYS A 294 35.80 -18.96 -7.28
N PHE A 295 34.97 -18.82 -6.26
CA PHE A 295 33.57 -19.30 -6.29
C PHE A 295 32.56 -18.18 -6.58
N MET A 296 32.87 -16.95 -6.24
CA MET A 296 31.97 -15.82 -6.41
C MET A 296 32.69 -14.66 -7.07
N ASP A 297 31.99 -13.98 -7.93
CA ASP A 297 32.45 -12.74 -8.53
C ASP A 297 32.53 -11.62 -7.50
N THR A 298 33.43 -10.68 -7.71
CA THR A 298 33.49 -9.48 -6.87
C THR A 298 32.23 -8.61 -7.09
N LEU A 299 31.93 -7.70 -6.15
CA LEU A 299 30.81 -6.76 -6.29
C LEU A 299 30.91 -5.91 -7.55
N GLU A 300 32.15 -5.59 -7.97
CA GLU A 300 32.41 -4.85 -9.21
C GLU A 300 32.09 -5.70 -10.45
N GLU A 301 32.52 -6.97 -10.46
CA GLU A 301 32.20 -7.91 -11.55
C GLU A 301 30.69 -8.18 -11.66
N MET A 302 29.98 -8.23 -10.55
CA MET A 302 28.51 -8.34 -10.53
C MET A 302 27.80 -7.04 -10.91
N GLN A 303 28.51 -5.95 -11.16
CA GLN A 303 27.96 -4.63 -11.45
C GLN A 303 26.90 -4.20 -10.41
N TYR A 304 27.16 -4.49 -9.14
CA TYR A 304 26.20 -4.33 -8.05
C TYR A 304 25.52 -2.96 -8.03
N ILE A 305 26.30 -1.87 -8.14
CA ILE A 305 25.77 -0.50 -8.11
C ILE A 305 24.85 -0.24 -9.30
N THR A 306 25.27 -0.66 -10.49
CA THR A 306 24.50 -0.46 -11.73
C THR A 306 23.17 -1.19 -11.69
N VAL A 307 23.17 -2.45 -11.26
CA VAL A 307 21.94 -3.26 -11.14
C VAL A 307 21.01 -2.68 -10.07
N ARG A 308 21.55 -2.26 -8.93
CA ARG A 308 20.77 -1.62 -7.87
C ARG A 308 20.10 -0.34 -8.35
N ASP A 309 20.85 0.53 -9.04
CA ASP A 309 20.33 1.76 -9.61
C ASP A 309 19.26 1.51 -10.68
N GLU A 310 19.48 0.52 -11.55
CA GLU A 310 18.48 0.15 -12.56
C GLU A 310 17.17 -0.32 -11.92
N ILE A 311 17.24 -1.19 -10.91
CA ILE A 311 16.04 -1.67 -10.20
C ILE A 311 15.34 -0.50 -9.50
N ARG A 312 16.09 0.41 -8.86
CA ARG A 312 15.56 1.61 -8.23
C ARG A 312 14.79 2.47 -9.23
N GLN A 313 15.38 2.73 -10.40
CA GLN A 313 14.72 3.50 -11.46
C GLN A 313 13.47 2.81 -11.99
N ARG A 314 13.47 1.49 -12.15
CA ARG A 314 12.29 0.72 -12.56
C ARG A 314 11.15 0.85 -11.56
N ILE A 315 11.45 0.76 -10.24
CA ILE A 315 10.45 0.93 -9.20
C ILE A 315 9.89 2.35 -9.21
N ALA A 316 10.74 3.37 -9.27
CA ALA A 316 10.33 4.77 -9.33
C ALA A 316 9.46 5.05 -10.58
N SER A 317 9.89 4.60 -11.75
CA SER A 317 9.14 4.75 -13.01
C SER A 317 7.78 4.05 -12.98
N PHE A 318 7.68 2.89 -12.33
CA PHE A 318 6.40 2.18 -12.18
C PHE A 318 5.35 3.00 -11.43
N TYR A 319 5.77 3.76 -10.42
CA TYR A 319 4.90 4.68 -9.67
C TYR A 319 4.85 6.10 -10.27
N GLY A 320 5.54 6.36 -11.38
CA GLY A 320 5.60 7.69 -11.99
C GLY A 320 6.40 8.71 -11.19
N VAL A 321 7.26 8.26 -10.27
CA VAL A 321 8.10 9.14 -9.46
C VAL A 321 9.38 9.47 -10.23
N SER A 322 9.64 10.77 -10.45
CA SER A 322 10.84 11.24 -11.13
C SER A 322 12.10 10.99 -10.30
N ASN A 323 13.23 10.73 -10.96
CA ASN A 323 14.55 10.56 -10.33
C ASN A 323 14.97 11.77 -9.49
N VAL A 324 14.52 12.97 -9.84
CA VAL A 324 14.78 14.22 -9.07
C VAL A 324 14.22 14.11 -7.66
N PHE A 325 13.00 13.59 -7.51
CA PHE A 325 12.39 13.35 -6.19
C PHE A 325 13.10 12.27 -5.37
N MET A 326 13.84 11.39 -6.05
CA MET A 326 14.66 10.36 -5.41
C MET A 326 16.07 10.86 -5.02
N MET A 327 16.33 12.18 -5.12
CA MET A 327 17.63 12.81 -4.88
C MET A 327 18.76 12.27 -5.77
N ASP A 328 18.44 11.73 -6.93
CA ASP A 328 19.42 11.23 -7.90
C ASP A 328 19.76 12.31 -8.94
N THR A 329 20.44 13.37 -8.48
CA THR A 329 20.85 14.50 -9.33
C THR A 329 22.06 14.20 -10.21
N GLY A 330 22.73 13.06 -10.01
CA GLY A 330 23.97 12.74 -10.72
C GLY A 330 23.82 12.26 -12.16
N LYS A 331 22.62 11.82 -12.56
CA LYS A 331 22.36 11.26 -13.90
C LYS A 331 21.28 12.00 -14.71
N SER A 332 20.43 12.79 -14.08
CA SER A 332 19.57 13.74 -14.76
C SER A 332 20.34 15.06 -14.85
N GLY A 333 20.66 15.48 -16.03
CA GLY A 333 21.29 16.81 -16.24
C GLY A 333 20.52 17.85 -15.44
N GLY A 334 21.22 18.53 -14.56
CA GLY A 334 20.77 19.34 -13.43
C GLY A 334 19.39 20.01 -13.54
N LEU A 335 18.87 20.47 -12.43
CA LEU A 335 17.60 21.20 -12.24
C LEU A 335 17.20 22.21 -13.35
N ASN A 336 18.12 22.57 -14.23
CA ASN A 336 17.90 23.47 -15.36
C ASN A 336 17.27 22.83 -16.60
N ASN A 337 17.15 21.50 -16.69
CA ASN A 337 16.58 20.81 -17.86
C ASN A 337 15.12 20.36 -17.69
N GLU A 338 14.53 20.50 -16.51
CA GLU A 338 13.10 20.18 -16.30
C GLU A 338 12.17 21.40 -16.45
N GLY A 339 12.70 22.54 -16.85
CA GLY A 339 11.96 23.78 -17.12
C GLY A 339 11.73 24.10 -18.60
N MET A 340 11.94 23.13 -19.50
CA MET A 340 11.61 23.30 -20.92
C MET A 340 10.52 22.33 -21.35
#